data_b972c3dd9beb7e7b37a0b8a4b72bac81
#
_entry.id   b972c3dd9beb7e7b37a0b8a4b72bac81
#
_cell.length_a   1.000
_cell.length_b   1.000
_cell.length_c   1.000
_cell.angle_alpha   90.00
_cell.angle_beta   90.00
_cell.angle_gamma   90.00
#
_symmetry.space_group_name_H-M   'P 1'
#
loop_
_entity.id
_entity.type
_entity.pdbx_description
1 polymer ?
#
loop_
_entity_poly.entity_id
_entity_poly.type
_entity_poly.pdbx_seq_one_letter_code
_entity_poly.pdbx_strand_id
1 'polypeptide(L)'
;MPHFSRPFAREVGLLAAAMKESVIAKAMPRKRTLIPSPLAWSPTAVPVAPPLLPVVAERGGTQLRTPLPVAIIDTREQNPLSFRRFRKWFADIEERALSLGDYSVRGMEDSCVVERKDLADLIQSFTTNRNVFINRLRRMSECPHSLLVVTASLSDIKSAYPYRAANPNRITQSLIAVLAGLRVPFICTETHELGEEIVASYLYQTFLYDWLDRNGHGRHLSDGDL
;
A
#
# COMPACT_ATOMS: atom_id res chain seq x y z
N MET A 1 -47.93 37.18 44.38
CA MET A 1 -47.18 36.17 43.64
C MET A 1 -47.07 36.63 42.19
N PRO A 2 -45.95 37.23 41.70
CA PRO A 2 -45.80 37.61 40.30
C PRO A 2 -45.21 36.46 39.49
N HIS A 3 -45.85 36.18 38.35
CA HIS A 3 -45.34 35.29 37.29
C HIS A 3 -44.09 35.90 36.64
N PHE A 4 -42.98 35.19 36.71
CA PHE A 4 -41.77 35.47 35.89
C PHE A 4 -41.86 34.69 34.59
N SER A 5 -42.17 35.44 33.51
CA SER A 5 -42.09 34.94 32.13
C SER A 5 -40.62 34.78 31.71
N ARG A 6 -40.27 33.64 31.15
CA ARG A 6 -38.95 33.34 30.57
C ARG A 6 -38.84 33.88 29.14
N PRO A 7 -37.92 34.81 28.82
CA PRO A 7 -37.55 35.06 27.45
C PRO A 7 -36.12 34.62 27.08
N PHE A 8 -35.47 33.75 27.87
CA PHE A 8 -34.03 33.45 27.63
C PHE A 8 -33.74 32.23 26.72
N ALA A 9 -34.76 31.45 26.38
CA ALA A 9 -34.53 30.22 25.60
C ALA A 9 -34.63 30.40 24.08
N ARG A 10 -35.10 31.55 23.56
CA ARG A 10 -35.23 31.80 22.12
C ARG A 10 -34.00 32.42 21.49
N GLU A 11 -33.22 33.24 22.21
CA GLU A 11 -32.03 33.87 21.65
C GLU A 11 -30.83 32.92 21.53
N VAL A 12 -30.69 31.96 22.44
CA VAL A 12 -29.61 30.98 22.37
C VAL A 12 -29.80 30.01 21.19
N GLY A 13 -31.02 29.73 20.82
CA GLY A 13 -31.34 28.88 19.67
C GLY A 13 -31.05 29.53 18.33
N LEU A 14 -31.29 30.85 18.20
CA LEU A 14 -31.00 31.60 16.97
C LEU A 14 -29.48 31.83 16.76
N LEU A 15 -28.74 32.09 17.82
CA LEU A 15 -27.26 32.24 17.73
C LEU A 15 -26.58 30.90 17.38
N ALA A 16 -27.07 29.78 17.91
CA ALA A 16 -26.51 28.47 17.58
C ALA A 16 -26.84 28.03 16.15
N ALA A 17 -27.99 28.42 15.61
CA ALA A 17 -28.37 28.18 14.22
C ALA A 17 -27.56 29.06 13.26
N ALA A 18 -27.39 30.35 13.58
CA ALA A 18 -26.59 31.27 12.78
C ALA A 18 -25.09 30.90 12.78
N MET A 19 -24.52 30.40 13.89
CA MET A 19 -23.15 29.89 13.93
C MET A 19 -22.98 28.58 13.15
N LYS A 20 -23.98 27.71 13.10
CA LYS A 20 -23.94 26.49 12.26
C LYS A 20 -24.01 26.82 10.77
N GLU A 21 -24.81 27.78 10.36
CA GLU A 21 -24.84 28.20 8.95
C GLU A 21 -23.58 28.93 8.49
N SER A 22 -22.92 29.72 9.36
CA SER A 22 -21.69 30.42 9.00
C SER A 22 -20.45 29.50 8.91
N VAL A 23 -20.46 28.37 9.60
CA VAL A 23 -19.38 27.37 9.55
C VAL A 23 -19.55 26.40 8.37
N ILE A 24 -20.79 26.18 7.91
CA ILE A 24 -21.09 25.33 6.75
C ILE A 24 -20.86 26.08 5.42
N ALA A 25 -20.95 27.41 5.40
CA ALA A 25 -20.89 28.21 4.19
C ALA A 25 -19.48 28.53 3.64
N LYS A 26 -18.41 27.98 4.19
CA LYS A 26 -17.03 28.27 3.75
C LYS A 26 -16.10 27.10 3.57
N ALA A 27 -16.62 25.91 3.34
CA ALA A 27 -15.85 24.84 2.70
C ALA A 27 -16.21 24.83 1.21
N MET A 28 -15.79 25.84 0.45
CA MET A 28 -15.69 25.65 -0.98
C MET A 28 -14.82 24.42 -1.22
N PRO A 29 -15.31 23.40 -1.97
CA PRO A 29 -14.45 22.30 -2.36
C PRO A 29 -13.28 22.93 -3.12
N ARG A 30 -12.08 22.94 -2.53
CA ARG A 30 -10.87 23.12 -3.30
C ARG A 30 -11.02 22.15 -4.46
N LYS A 31 -11.00 22.63 -5.71
CA LYS A 31 -10.83 21.76 -6.87
C LYS A 31 -9.59 20.93 -6.54
N ARG A 32 -9.81 19.72 -6.02
CA ARG A 32 -8.76 18.72 -5.99
C ARG A 32 -8.44 18.53 -7.46
N THR A 33 -7.32 19.02 -7.90
CA THR A 33 -6.69 18.52 -9.10
C THR A 33 -6.54 17.04 -8.79
N LEU A 34 -7.38 16.22 -9.41
CA LEU A 34 -7.26 14.77 -9.32
C LEU A 34 -5.91 14.46 -9.96
N ILE A 35 -4.86 14.46 -9.16
CA ILE A 35 -3.64 13.76 -9.53
C ILE A 35 -4.11 12.31 -9.60
N PRO A 36 -4.08 11.67 -10.77
CA PRO A 36 -4.51 10.29 -10.88
C PRO A 36 -3.72 9.51 -9.82
N SER A 37 -4.44 8.92 -8.86
CA SER A 37 -3.80 8.01 -7.92
C SER A 37 -3.03 6.99 -8.75
N PRO A 38 -1.77 6.70 -8.48
CA PRO A 38 -1.07 5.60 -9.11
C PRO A 38 -1.81 4.28 -8.91
N LEU A 39 -2.67 4.21 -7.88
CA LEU A 39 -3.55 3.10 -7.55
C LEU A 39 -4.94 3.21 -8.20
N ALA A 40 -5.19 4.21 -9.06
CA ALA A 40 -6.44 4.29 -9.80
C ALA A 40 -6.49 3.12 -10.80
N TRP A 41 -7.40 2.17 -10.54
CA TRP A 41 -7.62 1.04 -11.42
C TRP A 41 -8.02 1.55 -12.81
N SER A 42 -7.20 1.25 -13.81
CA SER A 42 -7.52 1.46 -15.20
C SER A 42 -7.75 0.11 -15.84
N PRO A 43 -9.00 -0.22 -16.25
CA PRO A 43 -9.30 -1.46 -16.94
C PRO A 43 -8.68 -1.50 -18.34
N THR A 44 -8.22 -0.38 -18.85
CA THR A 44 -7.53 -0.29 -20.13
C THR A 44 -6.03 -0.51 -19.91
N ALA A 45 -5.38 -1.24 -20.80
CA ALA A 45 -3.96 -1.54 -20.78
C ALA A 45 -3.05 -0.30 -21.00
N VAL A 46 -3.51 0.88 -20.60
CA VAL A 46 -2.72 2.11 -20.66
C VAL A 46 -1.68 2.06 -19.55
N PRO A 47 -0.38 2.20 -19.85
CA PRO A 47 0.65 2.27 -18.83
C PRO A 47 0.35 3.42 -17.87
N VAL A 48 0.18 3.10 -16.60
CA VAL A 48 0.05 4.13 -15.56
C VAL A 48 1.36 4.90 -15.49
N ALA A 49 1.31 6.22 -15.48
CA ALA A 49 2.52 7.02 -15.29
C ALA A 49 3.13 6.71 -13.92
N PRO A 50 4.47 6.64 -13.81
CA PRO A 50 5.09 6.47 -12.50
C PRO A 50 4.63 7.60 -11.58
N PRO A 51 4.57 7.35 -10.26
CA PRO A 51 4.29 8.40 -9.30
C PRO A 51 5.20 9.59 -9.61
N LEU A 52 4.63 10.75 -9.82
CA LEU A 52 5.43 11.97 -9.97
C LEU A 52 6.13 12.17 -8.64
N LEU A 53 7.45 12.04 -8.66
CA LEU A 53 8.25 12.50 -7.56
C LEU A 53 7.97 13.97 -7.35
N PRO A 54 7.81 14.44 -6.10
CA PRO A 54 7.97 15.85 -5.84
C PRO A 54 9.33 16.23 -6.43
N VAL A 55 9.33 17.13 -7.40
CA VAL A 55 10.56 17.69 -7.94
C VAL A 55 11.18 18.44 -6.78
N VAL A 56 12.18 17.83 -6.14
CA VAL A 56 12.95 18.52 -5.11
C VAL A 56 13.76 19.58 -5.83
N ALA A 57 13.15 20.74 -5.98
CA ALA A 57 13.84 21.92 -6.44
C ALA A 57 14.68 22.45 -5.27
N GLU A 58 15.97 22.14 -5.26
CA GLU A 58 16.89 22.87 -4.40
C GLU A 58 16.80 24.38 -4.71
N ARG A 59 16.94 25.24 -3.68
CA ARG A 59 17.10 26.68 -3.87
C ARG A 59 18.28 26.90 -4.81
N GLY A 60 18.03 27.16 -6.09
CA GLY A 60 19.04 27.28 -7.14
C GLY A 60 18.66 26.60 -8.44
N GLY A 61 17.50 25.93 -8.51
CA GLY A 61 16.95 25.38 -9.76
C GLY A 61 17.53 24.04 -10.20
N THR A 62 18.32 23.37 -9.37
CA THR A 62 18.84 22.02 -9.68
C THR A 62 17.73 20.99 -9.48
N GLN A 63 17.29 20.36 -10.58
CA GLN A 63 16.35 19.25 -10.50
C GLN A 63 17.09 17.96 -10.14
N LEU A 64 16.72 17.33 -9.04
CA LEU A 64 17.23 16.03 -8.67
C LEU A 64 16.61 14.96 -9.59
N ARG A 65 17.45 14.27 -10.36
CA ARG A 65 17.03 13.13 -11.18
C ARG A 65 17.36 11.84 -10.43
N THR A 66 16.33 11.15 -9.96
CA THR A 66 16.51 9.83 -9.35
C THR A 66 16.62 8.76 -10.45
N PRO A 67 17.50 7.75 -10.28
CA PRO A 67 17.50 6.61 -11.17
C PRO A 67 16.20 5.81 -11.03
N LEU A 68 15.88 5.01 -12.04
CA LEU A 68 14.80 4.03 -11.95
C LEU A 68 15.33 2.73 -11.33
N PRO A 69 14.52 2.05 -10.49
CA PRO A 69 14.88 0.75 -9.95
C PRO A 69 14.92 -0.34 -11.03
N VAL A 70 15.61 -1.44 -10.74
CA VAL A 70 15.47 -2.70 -11.47
C VAL A 70 14.66 -3.65 -10.60
N ALA A 71 13.48 -4.04 -11.07
CA ALA A 71 12.66 -5.02 -10.36
C ALA A 71 13.21 -6.43 -10.55
N ILE A 72 13.14 -7.25 -9.51
CA ILE A 72 13.52 -8.67 -9.56
C ILE A 72 12.27 -9.49 -9.28
N ILE A 73 12.02 -10.50 -10.12
CA ILE A 73 10.99 -11.51 -9.98
C ILE A 73 11.68 -12.83 -9.68
N ASP A 74 11.23 -13.54 -8.62
CA ASP A 74 11.78 -14.85 -8.31
C ASP A 74 11.43 -15.88 -9.40
N THR A 75 12.43 -16.63 -9.87
CA THR A 75 12.23 -17.65 -10.92
C THR A 75 11.32 -18.81 -10.52
N ARG A 76 11.01 -18.95 -9.22
CA ARG A 76 10.12 -20.00 -8.69
C ARG A 76 8.66 -19.54 -8.63
N GLU A 77 8.37 -18.26 -8.87
CA GLU A 77 7.00 -17.74 -8.91
C GLU A 77 6.28 -18.27 -10.15
N GLN A 78 5.21 -19.04 -9.95
CA GLN A 78 4.51 -19.72 -11.06
C GLN A 78 3.53 -18.84 -11.81
N ASN A 79 2.99 -17.83 -11.17
CA ASN A 79 2.07 -16.87 -11.77
C ASN A 79 2.53 -15.43 -11.47
N PRO A 80 3.68 -15.01 -12.05
CA PRO A 80 4.32 -13.76 -11.65
C PRO A 80 3.52 -12.53 -12.07
N LEU A 81 3.63 -11.51 -11.23
CA LEU A 81 3.28 -10.13 -11.58
C LEU A 81 4.36 -9.64 -12.57
N SER A 82 4.00 -9.55 -13.84
CA SER A 82 4.97 -9.34 -14.93
C SER A 82 5.51 -7.92 -15.03
N PHE A 83 4.84 -6.97 -14.37
CA PHE A 83 5.10 -5.52 -14.44
C PHE A 83 5.10 -4.94 -15.86
N ARG A 84 4.52 -5.63 -16.84
CA ARG A 84 4.47 -5.15 -18.25
C ARG A 84 3.74 -3.83 -18.36
N ARG A 85 2.67 -3.64 -17.60
CA ARG A 85 1.89 -2.39 -17.54
C ARG A 85 2.70 -1.24 -16.94
N PHE A 86 3.67 -1.56 -16.09
CA PHE A 86 4.49 -0.63 -15.32
C PHE A 86 5.95 -0.59 -15.81
N ARG A 87 6.23 -1.06 -17.03
CA ARG A 87 7.58 -1.15 -17.58
C ARG A 87 8.37 0.17 -17.51
N LYS A 88 7.66 1.31 -17.61
CA LYS A 88 8.27 2.65 -17.53
C LYS A 88 8.69 3.07 -16.12
N TRP A 89 8.29 2.34 -15.09
CA TRP A 89 8.67 2.61 -13.70
C TRP A 89 10.02 1.99 -13.34
N PHE A 90 10.50 1.10 -14.17
CA PHE A 90 11.71 0.34 -13.94
C PHE A 90 12.72 0.58 -15.05
N ALA A 91 14.02 0.63 -14.70
CA ALA A 91 15.10 0.61 -15.66
C ALA A 91 15.14 -0.74 -16.39
N ASP A 92 14.91 -1.82 -15.61
CA ASP A 92 14.77 -3.18 -16.12
C ASP A 92 13.91 -4.07 -15.21
N ILE A 93 13.52 -5.24 -15.71
CA ILE A 93 12.81 -6.28 -14.96
C ILE A 93 13.59 -7.57 -15.18
N GLU A 94 14.12 -8.13 -14.10
CA GLU A 94 14.96 -9.34 -14.10
C GLU A 94 14.22 -10.52 -13.47
N GLU A 95 14.40 -11.69 -14.06
CA GLU A 95 14.02 -12.96 -13.45
C GLU A 95 15.26 -13.58 -12.82
N ARG A 96 15.28 -13.70 -11.50
CA ARG A 96 16.43 -14.23 -10.76
C ARG A 96 15.95 -14.89 -9.46
N ALA A 97 16.63 -15.98 -9.06
CA ALA A 97 16.32 -16.62 -7.79
C ALA A 97 16.61 -15.68 -6.61
N LEU A 98 15.62 -15.49 -5.74
CA LEU A 98 15.71 -14.73 -4.50
C LEU A 98 15.91 -15.67 -3.30
N SER A 99 16.62 -15.23 -2.29
CA SER A 99 16.77 -15.96 -1.00
C SER A 99 15.50 -15.93 -0.16
N LEU A 100 14.67 -14.88 -0.36
CA LEU A 100 13.44 -14.64 0.39
C LEU A 100 12.45 -13.82 -0.45
N GLY A 101 11.17 -14.19 -0.39
CA GLY A 101 10.10 -13.51 -1.11
C GLY A 101 10.04 -13.84 -2.60
N ASP A 102 9.11 -13.20 -3.28
CA ASP A 102 8.82 -13.42 -4.70
C ASP A 102 9.25 -12.22 -5.55
N TYR A 103 9.35 -11.02 -4.94
CA TYR A 103 9.78 -9.78 -5.62
C TYR A 103 10.70 -8.96 -4.75
N SER A 104 11.65 -8.27 -5.41
CA SER A 104 12.60 -7.37 -4.77
C SER A 104 13.09 -6.30 -5.76
N VAL A 105 14.03 -5.47 -5.33
CA VAL A 105 14.74 -4.49 -6.15
C VAL A 105 16.23 -4.87 -6.16
N ARG A 106 16.90 -4.74 -7.31
CA ARG A 106 18.33 -4.99 -7.43
C ARG A 106 19.14 -4.13 -6.45
N GLY A 107 19.98 -4.77 -5.65
CA GLY A 107 20.79 -4.13 -4.62
C GLY A 107 20.05 -3.89 -3.30
N MET A 108 18.80 -4.36 -3.18
CA MET A 108 17.99 -4.29 -1.97
C MET A 108 17.39 -5.66 -1.59
N GLU A 109 17.95 -6.77 -2.08
CA GLU A 109 17.38 -8.12 -1.95
C GLU A 109 17.26 -8.56 -0.48
N ASP A 110 18.13 -8.05 0.37
CA ASP A 110 18.11 -8.33 1.82
C ASP A 110 17.31 -7.30 2.63
N SER A 111 16.85 -6.21 2.00
CA SER A 111 16.16 -5.11 2.69
C SER A 111 14.75 -4.83 2.17
N CYS A 112 14.44 -5.20 0.92
CA CYS A 112 13.12 -5.03 0.31
C CYS A 112 12.61 -6.38 -0.17
N VAL A 113 11.58 -6.92 0.49
CA VAL A 113 11.05 -8.26 0.23
C VAL A 113 9.53 -8.20 0.11
N VAL A 114 9.01 -8.69 -1.01
CA VAL A 114 7.57 -8.87 -1.20
C VAL A 114 7.26 -10.34 -1.41
N GLU A 115 6.33 -10.86 -0.64
CA GLU A 115 5.74 -12.19 -0.80
C GLU A 115 4.33 -12.06 -1.35
N ARG A 116 4.00 -12.76 -2.43
CA ARG A 116 2.65 -12.80 -3.00
C ARG A 116 1.96 -14.11 -2.66
N LYS A 117 0.67 -14.03 -2.37
CA LYS A 117 -0.19 -15.21 -2.19
C LYS A 117 -1.52 -14.99 -2.87
N ASP A 118 -1.96 -15.93 -3.69
CA ASP A 118 -3.37 -16.02 -4.03
C ASP A 118 -4.18 -16.62 -2.87
N LEU A 119 -5.50 -16.68 -3.01
CA LEU A 119 -6.37 -17.19 -1.95
C LEU A 119 -6.07 -18.65 -1.61
N ALA A 120 -5.84 -19.51 -2.61
CA ALA A 120 -5.61 -20.93 -2.40
C ALA A 120 -4.28 -21.17 -1.67
N ASP A 121 -3.23 -20.46 -2.10
CA ASP A 121 -1.90 -20.53 -1.49
C ASP A 121 -1.89 -19.93 -0.08
N LEU A 122 -2.65 -18.86 0.16
CA LEU A 122 -2.81 -18.28 1.49
C LEU A 122 -3.43 -19.29 2.47
N ILE A 123 -4.52 -19.95 2.06
CA ILE A 123 -5.19 -20.97 2.87
C ILE A 123 -4.23 -22.10 3.17
N GLN A 124 -3.53 -22.60 2.15
CA GLN A 124 -2.55 -23.69 2.32
C GLN A 124 -1.40 -23.27 3.24
N SER A 125 -0.92 -22.04 3.09
CA SER A 125 0.14 -21.45 3.90
C SER A 125 -0.22 -21.36 5.38
N PHE A 126 -1.48 -21.06 5.72
CA PHE A 126 -1.92 -21.01 7.12
C PHE A 126 -2.50 -22.33 7.66
N THR A 127 -2.59 -23.36 6.84
CA THR A 127 -3.05 -24.70 7.25
C THR A 127 -1.92 -25.73 7.16
N THR A 128 -1.78 -26.35 6.01
CA THR A 128 -0.85 -27.47 5.78
C THR A 128 0.62 -27.05 5.90
N ASN A 129 0.98 -25.88 5.38
CA ASN A 129 2.35 -25.40 5.31
C ASN A 129 2.69 -24.35 6.39
N ARG A 130 1.90 -24.31 7.47
CA ARG A 130 1.94 -23.23 8.46
C ARG A 130 3.35 -22.98 9.02
N ASN A 131 4.05 -23.99 9.45
CA ASN A 131 5.38 -23.82 10.06
C ASN A 131 6.39 -23.23 9.09
N VAL A 132 6.39 -23.69 7.84
CA VAL A 132 7.28 -23.20 6.79
C VAL A 132 6.97 -21.72 6.48
N PHE A 133 5.68 -21.40 6.35
CA PHE A 133 5.26 -20.04 6.02
C PHE A 133 5.53 -19.07 7.16
N ILE A 134 5.23 -19.43 8.41
CA ILE A 134 5.53 -18.58 9.58
C ILE A 134 7.04 -18.33 9.71
N ASN A 135 7.89 -19.32 9.45
CA ASN A 135 9.34 -19.12 9.46
C ASN A 135 9.79 -18.18 8.33
N ARG A 136 9.17 -18.25 7.15
CA ARG A 136 9.40 -17.28 6.07
C ARG A 136 9.03 -15.86 6.51
N LEU A 137 7.84 -15.68 7.09
CA LEU A 137 7.37 -14.39 7.57
C LEU A 137 8.24 -13.82 8.72
N ARG A 138 8.81 -14.67 9.57
CA ARG A 138 9.81 -14.23 10.58
C ARG A 138 11.05 -13.67 9.92
N ARG A 139 11.59 -14.32 8.91
CA ARG A 139 12.72 -13.79 8.14
C ARG A 139 12.36 -12.48 7.44
N MET A 140 11.15 -12.37 6.88
CA MET A 140 10.66 -11.12 6.31
C MET A 140 10.55 -10.00 7.34
N SER A 141 10.18 -10.30 8.58
CA SER A 141 10.08 -9.28 9.64
C SER A 141 11.44 -8.70 10.07
N GLU A 142 12.54 -9.30 9.68
CA GLU A 142 13.90 -8.80 9.88
C GLU A 142 14.32 -7.81 8.78
N CYS A 143 13.58 -7.80 7.64
CA CYS A 143 13.83 -6.89 6.54
C CYS A 143 13.17 -5.53 6.80
N PRO A 144 13.86 -4.40 6.59
CA PRO A 144 13.31 -3.05 6.79
C PRO A 144 12.04 -2.79 5.98
N HIS A 145 11.97 -3.31 4.77
CA HIS A 145 10.86 -3.13 3.85
C HIS A 145 10.30 -4.50 3.45
N SER A 146 9.29 -4.96 4.16
CA SER A 146 8.62 -6.22 3.85
C SER A 146 7.14 -6.01 3.60
N LEU A 147 6.56 -6.78 2.66
CA LEU A 147 5.13 -6.73 2.35
C LEU A 147 4.61 -8.11 1.97
N LEU A 148 3.51 -8.52 2.58
CA LEU A 148 2.72 -9.66 2.13
C LEU A 148 1.55 -9.15 1.27
N VAL A 149 1.52 -9.51 0.00
CA VAL A 149 0.44 -9.16 -0.92
C VAL A 149 -0.47 -10.35 -1.12
N VAL A 150 -1.76 -10.18 -0.86
CA VAL A 150 -2.77 -11.21 -1.08
C VAL A 150 -3.64 -10.80 -2.25
N THR A 151 -3.54 -11.52 -3.37
CA THR A 151 -4.32 -11.24 -4.59
C THR A 151 -5.73 -11.85 -4.51
N ALA A 152 -6.44 -11.48 -3.45
CA ALA A 152 -7.83 -11.80 -3.17
C ALA A 152 -8.43 -10.69 -2.29
N SER A 153 -9.74 -10.54 -2.30
CA SER A 153 -10.40 -9.60 -1.40
C SER A 153 -10.45 -10.13 0.04
N LEU A 154 -10.57 -9.22 1.00
CA LEU A 154 -10.83 -9.63 2.39
C LEU A 154 -12.16 -10.37 2.53
N SER A 155 -13.15 -10.06 1.68
CA SER A 155 -14.43 -10.75 1.60
C SER A 155 -14.25 -12.19 1.16
N ASP A 156 -13.40 -12.46 0.16
CA ASP A 156 -13.08 -13.83 -0.29
C ASP A 156 -12.40 -14.63 0.81
N ILE A 157 -11.45 -14.03 1.53
CA ILE A 157 -10.77 -14.65 2.68
C ILE A 157 -11.77 -15.00 3.80
N LYS A 158 -12.83 -14.20 3.96
CA LYS A 158 -13.88 -14.40 4.97
C LYS A 158 -15.01 -15.32 4.53
N SER A 159 -15.08 -15.66 3.25
CA SER A 159 -16.12 -16.51 2.68
C SER A 159 -15.84 -17.98 2.93
N ALA A 160 -16.89 -18.81 2.85
CA ALA A 160 -16.74 -20.27 2.94
C ALA A 160 -15.93 -20.81 1.75
N TYR A 161 -14.97 -21.67 2.01
CA TYR A 161 -14.15 -22.29 0.97
C TYR A 161 -14.81 -23.58 0.47
N PRO A 162 -15.29 -23.63 -0.79
CA PRO A 162 -16.13 -24.74 -1.27
C PRO A 162 -15.41 -26.08 -1.32
N TYR A 163 -14.09 -26.10 -1.34
CA TYR A 163 -13.29 -27.32 -1.50
C TYR A 163 -12.29 -27.58 -0.38
N ARG A 164 -12.31 -26.82 0.72
CA ARG A 164 -11.36 -26.95 1.82
C ARG A 164 -12.04 -26.81 3.17
N ALA A 165 -11.76 -27.72 4.08
CA ALA A 165 -12.26 -27.68 5.47
C ALA A 165 -11.58 -26.60 6.35
N ALA A 166 -11.03 -25.52 5.74
CA ALA A 166 -10.40 -24.44 6.48
C ALA A 166 -11.44 -23.45 6.98
N ASN A 167 -11.28 -23.00 8.21
CA ASN A 167 -12.16 -22.01 8.80
C ASN A 167 -11.70 -20.58 8.39
N PRO A 168 -12.53 -19.79 7.67
CA PRO A 168 -12.18 -18.43 7.22
C PRO A 168 -11.76 -17.49 8.35
N ASN A 169 -12.42 -17.59 9.51
CA ASN A 169 -12.05 -16.77 10.68
C ASN A 169 -10.63 -17.09 11.16
N ARG A 170 -10.23 -18.37 11.11
CA ARG A 170 -8.87 -18.78 11.49
C ARG A 170 -7.82 -18.21 10.56
N ILE A 171 -8.09 -18.14 9.25
CA ILE A 171 -7.19 -17.53 8.28
C ILE A 171 -7.06 -16.03 8.54
N THR A 172 -8.17 -15.31 8.69
CA THR A 172 -8.17 -13.88 9.00
C THR A 172 -7.42 -13.58 10.31
N GLN A 173 -7.69 -14.36 11.38
CA GLN A 173 -6.99 -14.17 12.66
C GLN A 173 -5.48 -14.48 12.53
N SER A 174 -5.09 -15.39 11.65
CA SER A 174 -3.67 -15.65 11.38
C SER A 174 -3.00 -14.46 10.69
N LEU A 175 -3.67 -13.81 9.72
CA LEU A 175 -3.17 -12.56 9.10
C LEU A 175 -2.99 -11.45 10.14
N ILE A 176 -4.00 -11.25 10.98
CA ILE A 176 -3.92 -10.22 12.05
C ILE A 176 -2.79 -10.55 13.05
N ALA A 177 -2.59 -11.83 13.39
CA ALA A 177 -1.51 -12.25 14.27
C ALA A 177 -0.11 -12.01 13.63
N VAL A 178 0.01 -12.19 12.31
CA VAL A 178 1.24 -11.86 11.57
C VAL A 178 1.52 -10.35 11.63
N LEU A 179 0.52 -9.54 11.35
CA LEU A 179 0.65 -8.07 11.42
C LEU A 179 1.03 -7.61 12.84
N ALA A 180 0.31 -8.09 13.86
CA ALA A 180 0.51 -7.66 15.25
C ALA A 180 1.79 -8.23 15.88
N GLY A 181 2.10 -9.50 15.61
CA GLY A 181 3.19 -10.22 16.27
C GLY A 181 4.52 -10.16 15.53
N LEU A 182 4.49 -10.27 14.22
CA LEU A 182 5.69 -10.22 13.37
C LEU A 182 5.93 -8.85 12.72
N ARG A 183 4.93 -7.96 12.76
CA ARG A 183 4.99 -6.62 12.13
C ARG A 183 5.24 -6.68 10.61
N VAL A 184 4.88 -7.78 9.96
CA VAL A 184 4.88 -7.87 8.50
C VAL A 184 3.56 -7.29 8.00
N PRO A 185 3.58 -6.14 7.33
CA PRO A 185 2.37 -5.56 6.75
C PRO A 185 1.81 -6.46 5.67
N PHE A 186 0.48 -6.48 5.54
CA PHE A 186 -0.16 -7.15 4.43
C PHE A 186 -1.22 -6.27 3.77
N ILE A 187 -1.45 -6.51 2.50
CA ILE A 187 -2.51 -5.85 1.72
C ILE A 187 -3.27 -6.88 0.90
N CYS A 188 -4.60 -6.73 0.88
CA CYS A 188 -5.49 -7.50 0.01
C CYS A 188 -5.81 -6.67 -1.22
N THR A 189 -5.56 -7.18 -2.43
CA THR A 189 -5.63 -6.41 -3.67
C THR A 189 -6.78 -6.81 -4.59
N GLU A 190 -7.66 -7.67 -4.13
CA GLU A 190 -8.82 -8.20 -4.86
C GLU A 190 -8.45 -9.00 -6.11
N THR A 191 -7.64 -8.45 -7.00
CA THR A 191 -7.25 -9.08 -8.27
C THR A 191 -5.73 -9.14 -8.42
N HIS A 192 -5.30 -9.96 -9.38
CA HIS A 192 -3.89 -10.08 -9.76
C HIS A 192 -3.35 -8.77 -10.35
N GLU A 193 -4.16 -8.08 -11.16
CA GLU A 193 -3.81 -6.81 -11.80
C GLU A 193 -3.61 -5.67 -10.79
N LEU A 194 -4.47 -5.59 -9.77
CA LEU A 194 -4.30 -4.65 -8.67
C LEU A 194 -3.08 -5.02 -7.81
N GLY A 195 -2.83 -6.33 -7.63
CA GLY A 195 -1.61 -6.82 -6.99
C GLY A 195 -0.36 -6.37 -7.72
N GLU A 196 -0.37 -6.44 -9.07
CA GLU A 196 0.75 -5.98 -9.91
C GLU A 196 1.02 -4.48 -9.70
N GLU A 197 -0.03 -3.65 -9.66
CA GLU A 197 0.08 -2.21 -9.43
C GLU A 197 0.63 -1.89 -8.04
N ILE A 198 0.10 -2.53 -7.01
CA ILE A 198 0.56 -2.34 -5.62
C ILE A 198 2.02 -2.73 -5.47
N VAL A 199 2.43 -3.89 -6.00
CA VAL A 199 3.82 -4.34 -5.88
C VAL A 199 4.75 -3.44 -6.68
N ALA A 200 4.37 -3.05 -7.92
CA ALA A 200 5.18 -2.12 -8.71
C ALA A 200 5.37 -0.78 -7.98
N SER A 201 4.29 -0.23 -7.41
CA SER A 201 4.34 1.01 -6.62
C SER A 201 5.23 0.85 -5.39
N TYR A 202 5.07 -0.26 -4.65
CA TYR A 202 5.84 -0.52 -3.44
C TYR A 202 7.35 -0.62 -3.72
N LEU A 203 7.74 -1.39 -4.73
CA LEU A 203 9.15 -1.54 -5.13
C LEU A 203 9.74 -0.20 -5.57
N TYR A 204 8.99 0.56 -6.38
CA TYR A 204 9.41 1.87 -6.87
C TYR A 204 9.62 2.87 -5.73
N GLN A 205 8.63 3.01 -4.84
CA GLN A 205 8.68 3.96 -3.73
C GLN A 205 9.75 3.58 -2.71
N THR A 206 9.88 2.29 -2.39
CA THR A 206 10.90 1.81 -1.46
C THR A 206 12.31 2.13 -1.98
N PHE A 207 12.57 1.85 -3.26
CA PHE A 207 13.83 2.22 -3.89
C PHE A 207 14.08 3.72 -3.86
N LEU A 208 13.06 4.51 -4.17
CA LEU A 208 13.17 5.95 -4.18
C LEU A 208 13.55 6.52 -2.82
N TYR A 209 12.84 6.12 -1.76
CA TYR A 209 13.10 6.61 -0.40
C TYR A 209 14.49 6.17 0.09
N ASP A 210 14.88 4.93 -0.16
CA ASP A 210 16.21 4.44 0.16
C ASP A 210 17.30 5.22 -0.60
N TRP A 211 17.07 5.48 -1.91
CA TRP A 211 18.03 6.26 -2.72
C TRP A 211 18.16 7.70 -2.23
N LEU A 212 17.03 8.37 -1.91
CA LEU A 212 17.03 9.72 -1.37
C LEU A 212 17.78 9.80 -0.04
N ASP A 213 17.54 8.84 0.85
CA ASP A 213 18.20 8.79 2.15
C ASP A 213 19.70 8.58 2.02
N ARG A 214 20.13 7.58 1.27
CA ARG A 214 21.55 7.28 1.02
C ARG A 214 22.33 8.42 0.34
N ASN A 215 21.65 9.25 -0.43
CA ASN A 215 22.27 10.40 -1.09
C ASN A 215 22.12 11.72 -0.31
N GLY A 216 21.65 11.66 0.93
CA GLY A 216 21.50 12.82 1.81
C GLY A 216 20.33 13.74 1.44
N HIS A 217 19.37 13.26 0.66
CA HIS A 217 18.19 13.99 0.23
C HIS A 217 16.93 13.63 1.03
N GLY A 218 17.00 12.72 2.01
CA GLY A 218 15.86 12.30 2.84
C GLY A 218 15.17 13.45 3.57
N ARG A 219 15.90 14.53 3.89
CA ARG A 219 15.34 15.78 4.47
C ARG A 219 14.33 16.51 3.57
N HIS A 220 14.25 16.16 2.30
CA HIS A 220 13.33 16.77 1.34
C HIS A 220 12.00 16.06 1.27
N LEU A 221 11.90 14.89 1.92
CA LEU A 221 10.63 14.19 2.11
C LEU A 221 9.88 14.90 3.23
N SER A 222 8.83 15.61 2.89
CA SER A 222 7.94 16.25 3.86
C SER A 222 6.65 15.43 4.03
N ASP A 223 5.94 15.65 5.15
CA ASP A 223 4.65 15.01 5.42
C ASP A 223 3.60 15.30 4.31
N GLY A 224 3.84 16.31 3.48
CA GLY A 224 2.99 16.65 2.34
C GLY A 224 3.24 15.82 1.07
N ASP A 225 4.32 15.04 1.06
CA ASP A 225 4.76 14.21 -0.07
C ASP A 225 4.32 12.75 0.07
N LEU A 226 3.70 12.39 1.21
CA LEU A 226 3.16 11.06 1.56
C LEU A 226 1.67 10.96 1.23
#